data_624bd03a6d38837ac174a2e80570d121
#
_entry.id   624bd03a6d38837ac174a2e80570d121
#
_cell.length_a   1.000
_cell.length_b   1.000
_cell.length_c   1.000
_cell.angle_alpha   90.00
_cell.angle_beta   90.00
_cell.angle_gamma   90.00
#
_symmetry.space_group_name_H-M   'P 1'
#
loop_
_entity.id
_entity.type
_entity.pdbx_description
1 polymer ?
#
loop_
_entity_poly.entity_id
_entity_poly.type
_entity_poly.pdbx_seq_one_letter_code
_entity_poly.pdbx_strand_id
1 'polypeptide(L)'
;MIKAFADSMIKVFMPLIIYKASNNMLFAIIYLCAFEPLCALLNLVLKKVLQKYGVITIIIHFIPLIVVQFLLNLKITWWLCLIFALLMSLAEVLYYVPLNLLFSFTDRKVNVAKFQIATNVGKLVFIVLTGFILGSNFTNSLLIVTVTCSVLYLLSSIPILFGYGVLKKSYNKAVKHSRVVNTKSYKLFNLYHIEFGIFQVILEVILPLYLYINNLTFQSVAIIMALIEVCKIGANILAKFLVNKKLSFLSVIISISAMTISFAGMLISTNPLLLYIFSCCLGISFPLLFVPMFSSFIKKIVKDHNHFDGMTYREAYIFSCRGFLYVPYFVVPSFTAQFILGFVCAGCIGFTSYKILNDKKNKKQTIEVIPQRINE
;
A
#
# COMPACT_ATOMS: atom_id res chain seq x y z
N MET A 1 3.24 13.36 2.92
CA MET A 1 4.35 13.37 1.96
C MET A 1 5.67 12.95 2.61
N ILE A 2 6.20 13.66 3.62
CA ILE A 2 7.52 13.36 4.25
C ILE A 2 7.62 11.89 4.70
N LYS A 3 6.59 11.34 5.38
CA LYS A 3 6.55 9.91 5.73
C LYS A 3 6.66 9.01 4.50
N ALA A 4 6.00 9.35 3.40
CA ALA A 4 6.08 8.54 2.19
C ALA A 4 7.48 8.51 1.58
N PHE A 5 8.29 9.55 1.78
CA PHE A 5 9.70 9.57 1.38
C PHE A 5 10.50 8.57 2.22
N ALA A 6 10.38 8.64 3.54
CA ALA A 6 11.03 7.68 4.44
C ALA A 6 10.57 6.23 4.18
N ASP A 7 9.27 6.02 3.98
CA ASP A 7 8.71 4.70 3.63
C ASP A 7 9.32 4.16 2.33
N SER A 8 9.53 4.99 1.32
CA SER A 8 10.13 4.56 0.05
C SER A 8 11.60 4.19 0.17
N MET A 9 12.32 4.80 1.13
CA MET A 9 13.71 4.45 1.40
C MET A 9 13.85 3.10 2.10
N ILE A 10 12.93 2.75 2.99
CA ILE A 10 13.10 1.57 3.85
C ILE A 10 12.17 0.42 3.49
N LYS A 11 10.88 0.64 3.24
CA LYS A 11 9.92 -0.46 3.05
C LYS A 11 10.19 -1.28 1.80
N VAL A 12 10.53 -0.62 0.70
CA VAL A 12 10.88 -1.29 -0.57
C VAL A 12 12.13 -2.15 -0.40
N PHE A 13 13.09 -1.64 0.37
CA PHE A 13 14.39 -2.29 0.55
C PHE A 13 14.47 -3.15 1.81
N MET A 14 13.51 -3.09 2.74
CA MET A 14 13.56 -3.80 4.02
C MET A 14 13.82 -5.31 3.87
N PRO A 15 13.08 -6.05 3.02
CA PRO A 15 13.36 -7.47 2.81
C PRO A 15 14.71 -7.72 2.17
N LEU A 16 15.16 -6.83 1.27
CA LEU A 16 16.47 -6.90 0.62
C LEU A 16 17.61 -6.63 1.62
N ILE A 17 17.41 -5.64 2.51
CA ILE A 17 18.36 -5.32 3.58
C ILE A 17 18.51 -6.51 4.53
N ILE A 18 17.38 -7.10 4.97
CA ILE A 18 17.38 -8.28 5.83
C ILE A 18 18.14 -9.44 5.15
N TYR A 19 17.81 -9.71 3.88
CA TYR A 19 18.50 -10.75 3.10
C TYR A 19 20.00 -10.48 2.99
N LYS A 20 20.39 -9.28 2.57
CA LYS A 20 21.80 -8.91 2.38
C LYS A 20 22.59 -8.93 3.68
N ALA A 21 22.02 -8.43 4.78
CA ALA A 21 22.71 -8.36 6.07
C ALA A 21 22.81 -9.74 6.77
N SER A 22 21.85 -10.64 6.54
CA SER A 22 21.84 -11.99 7.13
C SER A 22 22.46 -13.06 6.22
N ASN A 23 22.59 -12.76 4.94
CA ASN A 23 22.88 -13.72 3.87
C ASN A 23 21.93 -14.94 3.88
N ASN A 24 20.70 -14.73 4.38
CA ASN A 24 19.69 -15.78 4.53
C ASN A 24 18.30 -15.28 4.12
N MET A 25 17.80 -15.79 3.00
CA MET A 25 16.49 -15.40 2.46
C MET A 25 15.34 -15.77 3.39
N LEU A 26 15.45 -16.86 4.17
CA LEU A 26 14.41 -17.25 5.09
C LEU A 26 14.13 -16.18 6.14
N PHE A 27 15.10 -15.37 6.52
CA PHE A 27 14.90 -14.28 7.48
C PHE A 27 14.01 -13.18 6.89
N ALA A 28 14.20 -12.83 5.61
CA ALA A 28 13.32 -11.91 4.90
C ALA A 28 11.88 -12.48 4.78
N ILE A 29 11.75 -13.78 4.49
CA ILE A 29 10.46 -14.44 4.42
C ILE A 29 9.77 -14.51 5.80
N ILE A 30 10.49 -14.83 6.88
CA ILE A 30 9.95 -14.79 8.26
C ILE A 30 9.41 -13.39 8.59
N TYR A 31 10.18 -12.35 8.28
CA TYR A 31 9.74 -10.97 8.46
C TYR A 31 8.41 -10.71 7.74
N LEU A 32 8.31 -11.07 6.46
CA LEU A 32 7.14 -10.83 5.62
C LEU A 32 5.92 -11.65 6.05
N CYS A 33 6.13 -12.95 6.37
CA CYS A 33 5.07 -13.82 6.89
C CYS A 33 4.48 -13.31 8.21
N ALA A 34 5.28 -12.64 9.04
CA ALA A 34 4.81 -12.08 10.31
C ALA A 34 4.22 -10.67 10.14
N PHE A 35 4.85 -9.82 9.34
CA PHE A 35 4.46 -8.40 9.16
C PHE A 35 3.02 -8.24 8.69
N GLU A 36 2.63 -8.94 7.64
CA GLU A 36 1.33 -8.75 7.01
C GLU A 36 0.15 -9.19 7.92
N PRO A 37 0.15 -10.40 8.51
CA PRO A 37 -0.91 -10.80 9.44
C PRO A 37 -0.94 -9.95 10.72
N LEU A 38 0.22 -9.49 11.21
CA LEU A 38 0.27 -8.58 12.35
C LEU A 38 -0.39 -7.23 12.03
N CYS A 39 -0.22 -6.69 10.82
CA CYS A 39 -0.97 -5.50 10.41
C CYS A 39 -2.48 -5.74 10.46
N ALA A 40 -2.98 -6.87 9.95
CA ALA A 40 -4.40 -7.19 9.99
C ALA A 40 -4.91 -7.32 11.44
N LEU A 41 -4.19 -8.06 12.29
CA LEU A 41 -4.53 -8.28 13.69
C LEU A 41 -4.54 -6.96 14.47
N LEU A 42 -3.48 -6.16 14.37
CA LEU A 42 -3.36 -4.90 15.10
C LEU A 42 -4.44 -3.88 14.67
N ASN A 43 -4.87 -3.87 13.42
CA ASN A 43 -6.02 -3.06 12.99
C ASN A 43 -7.29 -3.37 13.79
N LEU A 44 -7.51 -4.63 14.13
CA LEU A 44 -8.69 -5.05 14.90
C LEU A 44 -8.50 -4.84 16.41
N VAL A 45 -7.34 -5.22 16.94
CA VAL A 45 -7.02 -5.11 18.38
C VAL A 45 -6.97 -3.65 18.84
N LEU A 46 -6.29 -2.79 18.07
CA LEU A 46 -6.12 -1.38 18.39
C LEU A 46 -7.32 -0.51 17.98
N LYS A 47 -8.39 -1.08 17.43
CA LYS A 47 -9.55 -0.35 16.92
C LYS A 47 -10.07 0.71 17.91
N LYS A 48 -10.27 0.34 19.19
CA LYS A 48 -10.75 1.27 20.22
C LYS A 48 -9.77 2.39 20.52
N VAL A 49 -8.47 2.10 20.53
CA VAL A 49 -7.39 3.08 20.74
C VAL A 49 -7.36 4.06 19.57
N LEU A 50 -7.41 3.55 18.33
CA LEU A 50 -7.46 4.37 17.13
C LEU A 50 -8.70 5.26 17.10
N GLN A 51 -9.85 4.72 17.50
CA GLN A 51 -11.11 5.48 17.57
C GLN A 51 -11.00 6.68 18.51
N LYS A 52 -10.39 6.49 19.68
CA LYS A 52 -10.28 7.54 20.72
C LYS A 52 -9.12 8.51 20.48
N TYR A 53 -7.98 8.01 20.02
CA TYR A 53 -6.70 8.73 19.99
C TYR A 53 -6.07 8.86 18.60
N GLY A 54 -6.82 8.65 17.50
CA GLY A 54 -6.27 8.50 16.15
C GLY A 54 -5.34 9.63 15.69
N VAL A 55 -5.58 10.90 16.05
CA VAL A 55 -4.64 11.98 15.70
C VAL A 55 -3.34 11.88 16.49
N ILE A 56 -3.40 11.46 17.75
CA ILE A 56 -2.20 11.22 18.57
C ILE A 56 -1.41 10.04 18.00
N THR A 57 -2.10 8.97 17.58
CA THR A 57 -1.43 7.81 16.98
C THR A 57 -0.71 8.15 15.69
N ILE A 58 -1.26 9.06 14.86
CA ILE A 58 -0.53 9.58 13.69
C ILE A 58 0.73 10.37 14.11
N ILE A 59 0.73 11.04 15.26
CA ILE A 59 1.90 11.77 15.73
C ILE A 59 2.99 10.81 16.19
N ILE A 60 2.64 9.80 16.99
CA ILE A 60 3.61 8.90 17.64
C ILE A 60 4.05 7.72 16.78
N HIS A 61 3.50 7.52 15.57
CA HIS A 61 3.82 6.40 14.69
C HIS A 61 5.31 6.29 14.35
N PHE A 62 6.06 7.37 14.44
CA PHE A 62 7.49 7.39 14.14
C PHE A 62 8.33 6.63 15.19
N ILE A 63 7.85 6.48 16.43
CA ILE A 63 8.61 5.86 17.52
C ILE A 63 9.01 4.41 17.16
N PRO A 64 8.08 3.49 16.83
CA PRO A 64 8.46 2.14 16.43
C PRO A 64 9.31 2.12 15.15
N LEU A 65 9.12 3.07 14.23
CA LEU A 65 9.93 3.15 13.01
C LEU A 65 11.39 3.51 13.30
N ILE A 66 11.62 4.47 14.18
CA ILE A 66 12.99 4.84 14.60
C ILE A 66 13.67 3.68 15.32
N VAL A 67 12.94 2.97 16.19
CA VAL A 67 13.50 1.78 16.86
C VAL A 67 13.94 0.74 15.84
N VAL A 68 13.15 0.47 14.80
CA VAL A 68 13.54 -0.43 13.70
C VAL A 68 14.82 0.04 13.02
N GLN A 69 14.96 1.36 12.74
CA GLN A 69 16.16 1.88 12.09
C GLN A 69 17.44 1.64 12.93
N PHE A 70 17.36 1.80 14.24
CA PHE A 70 18.50 1.47 15.12
C PHE A 70 18.81 -0.03 15.13
N LEU A 71 17.78 -0.86 15.24
CA LEU A 71 17.94 -2.32 15.30
C LEU A 71 18.47 -2.92 14.00
N LEU A 72 18.22 -2.28 12.84
CA LEU A 72 18.75 -2.73 11.53
C LEU A 72 20.27 -2.70 11.44
N ASN A 73 20.95 -1.94 12.29
CA ASN A 73 22.41 -1.88 12.35
C ASN A 73 23.01 -2.96 13.26
N LEU A 74 22.19 -3.81 13.89
CA LEU A 74 22.63 -4.96 14.66
C LEU A 74 22.76 -6.21 13.78
N LYS A 75 23.41 -7.26 14.30
CA LYS A 75 23.45 -8.56 13.63
C LYS A 75 22.04 -9.12 13.49
N ILE A 76 21.57 -9.29 12.26
CA ILE A 76 20.22 -9.77 11.97
C ILE A 76 20.09 -11.24 12.39
N THR A 77 19.05 -11.51 13.21
CA THR A 77 18.63 -12.84 13.65
C THR A 77 17.16 -13.03 13.35
N TRP A 78 16.68 -14.26 13.35
CA TRP A 78 15.26 -14.54 13.08
C TRP A 78 14.31 -13.89 14.10
N TRP A 79 14.70 -13.82 15.39
CA TRP A 79 13.94 -13.10 16.40
C TRP A 79 13.85 -11.60 16.12
N LEU A 80 14.95 -11.03 15.65
CA LEU A 80 14.96 -9.61 15.29
C LEU A 80 14.04 -9.32 14.11
N CYS A 81 13.90 -10.27 13.17
CA CYS A 81 12.93 -10.17 12.07
C CYS A 81 11.47 -10.14 12.57
N LEU A 82 11.14 -10.91 13.62
CA LEU A 82 9.81 -10.84 14.25
C LEU A 82 9.58 -9.52 14.97
N ILE A 83 10.60 -8.99 15.65
CA ILE A 83 10.54 -7.65 16.28
C ILE A 83 10.35 -6.56 15.19
N PHE A 84 11.06 -6.64 14.07
CA PHE A 84 10.86 -5.73 12.94
C PHE A 84 9.43 -5.81 12.42
N ALA A 85 8.91 -7.01 12.22
CA ALA A 85 7.55 -7.23 11.76
C ALA A 85 6.52 -6.58 12.71
N LEU A 86 6.67 -6.77 14.01
CA LEU A 86 5.78 -6.19 15.03
C LEU A 86 5.84 -4.65 15.03
N LEU A 87 7.04 -4.08 15.09
CA LEU A 87 7.21 -2.62 15.16
C LEU A 87 6.76 -1.92 13.87
N MET A 88 7.09 -2.50 12.72
CA MET A 88 6.64 -1.97 11.43
C MET A 88 5.12 -2.06 11.28
N SER A 89 4.50 -3.19 11.66
CA SER A 89 3.05 -3.35 11.65
C SER A 89 2.35 -2.36 12.58
N LEU A 90 2.90 -2.16 13.77
CA LEU A 90 2.38 -1.17 14.72
C LEU A 90 2.40 0.24 14.11
N ALA A 91 3.53 0.64 13.52
CA ALA A 91 3.65 1.95 12.87
C ALA A 91 2.66 2.15 11.73
N GLU A 92 2.44 1.12 10.90
CA GLU A 92 1.49 1.15 9.79
C GLU A 92 0.07 1.42 10.30
N VAL A 93 -0.36 0.65 11.27
CA VAL A 93 -1.71 0.72 11.84
C VAL A 93 -1.96 2.06 12.53
N LEU A 94 -0.98 2.56 13.32
CA LEU A 94 -1.08 3.85 14.00
C LEU A 94 -1.19 5.03 13.03
N TYR A 95 -0.72 4.89 11.79
CA TYR A 95 -0.70 5.96 10.80
C TYR A 95 -1.84 5.87 9.78
N TYR A 96 -1.99 4.73 9.09
CA TYR A 96 -2.85 4.67 7.91
C TYR A 96 -4.33 4.63 8.21
N VAL A 97 -4.78 3.96 9.26
CA VAL A 97 -6.21 3.91 9.60
C VAL A 97 -6.75 5.30 9.93
N PRO A 98 -6.13 6.08 10.85
CA PRO A 98 -6.61 7.42 11.13
C PRO A 98 -6.45 8.38 9.96
N LEU A 99 -5.38 8.26 9.16
CA LEU A 99 -5.16 9.08 7.97
C LEU A 99 -6.25 8.83 6.92
N ASN A 100 -6.55 7.57 6.62
CA ASN A 100 -7.57 7.19 5.65
C ASN A 100 -8.97 7.62 6.11
N LEU A 101 -9.24 7.60 7.42
CA LEU A 101 -10.47 8.16 7.98
C LEU A 101 -10.57 9.67 7.70
N LEU A 102 -9.52 10.43 7.94
CA LEU A 102 -9.48 11.87 7.63
C LEU A 102 -9.72 12.12 6.15
N PHE A 103 -9.10 11.34 5.26
CA PHE A 103 -9.34 11.44 3.81
C PHE A 103 -10.77 11.08 3.41
N SER A 104 -11.43 10.15 4.10
CA SER A 104 -12.83 9.79 3.80
C SER A 104 -13.81 10.91 4.09
N PHE A 105 -13.42 11.86 4.93
CA PHE A 105 -14.28 12.95 5.43
C PHE A 105 -14.04 14.29 4.73
N THR A 106 -12.87 14.49 4.11
CA THR A 106 -12.54 15.70 3.34
C THR A 106 -13.00 15.60 1.88
N ASP A 107 -13.06 16.72 1.16
CA ASP A 107 -13.61 16.79 -0.22
C ASP A 107 -12.73 16.04 -1.25
N ARG A 108 -13.31 15.16 -2.02
CA ARG A 108 -13.09 13.72 -2.04
C ARG A 108 -12.46 13.19 -3.32
N LYS A 109 -12.66 13.81 -4.48
CA LYS A 109 -12.23 13.24 -5.77
C LYS A 109 -10.89 13.77 -6.25
N VAL A 110 -10.65 15.06 -6.00
CA VAL A 110 -9.48 15.77 -6.54
C VAL A 110 -8.27 15.58 -5.63
N ASN A 111 -8.51 15.48 -4.32
CA ASN A 111 -7.43 15.46 -3.32
C ASN A 111 -6.70 14.12 -3.24
N VAL A 112 -7.40 12.97 -3.41
CA VAL A 112 -6.77 11.63 -3.35
C VAL A 112 -5.78 11.45 -4.50
N ALA A 113 -6.19 11.76 -5.74
CA ALA A 113 -5.30 11.63 -6.90
C ALA A 113 -4.10 12.60 -6.84
N LYS A 114 -4.34 13.84 -6.44
CA LYS A 114 -3.25 14.83 -6.25
C LYS A 114 -2.28 14.38 -5.15
N PHE A 115 -2.80 13.86 -4.04
CA PHE A 115 -1.98 13.34 -2.95
C PHE A 115 -1.15 12.13 -3.41
N GLN A 116 -1.74 11.20 -4.15
CA GLN A 116 -1.01 10.05 -4.70
C GLN A 116 0.08 10.46 -5.68
N ILE A 117 -0.21 11.39 -6.60
CA ILE A 117 0.80 11.91 -7.55
C ILE A 117 1.97 12.52 -6.77
N ALA A 118 1.69 13.42 -5.82
CA ALA A 118 2.73 14.06 -5.02
C ALA A 118 3.53 13.05 -4.17
N THR A 119 2.86 12.01 -3.66
CA THR A 119 3.50 10.92 -2.93
C THR A 119 4.41 10.10 -3.84
N ASN A 120 3.94 9.75 -5.04
CA ASN A 120 4.71 8.92 -5.98
C ASN A 120 5.92 9.67 -6.55
N VAL A 121 5.79 11.00 -6.79
CA VAL A 121 6.96 11.83 -7.19
C VAL A 121 8.03 11.81 -6.09
N GLY A 122 7.64 11.96 -4.84
CA GLY A 122 8.59 11.86 -3.74
C GLY A 122 9.20 10.47 -3.59
N LYS A 123 8.39 9.42 -3.70
CA LYS A 123 8.87 8.03 -3.66
C LYS A 123 9.93 7.78 -4.74
N LEU A 124 9.70 8.23 -5.96
CA LEU A 124 10.61 8.08 -7.08
C LEU A 124 12.03 8.55 -6.74
N VAL A 125 12.16 9.77 -6.24
CA VAL A 125 13.47 10.36 -5.89
C VAL A 125 14.17 9.55 -4.79
N PHE A 126 13.45 9.22 -3.72
CA PHE A 126 14.04 8.56 -2.56
C PHE A 126 14.33 7.07 -2.80
N ILE A 127 13.57 6.37 -3.66
CA ILE A 127 13.90 5.00 -4.09
C ILE A 127 15.23 4.99 -4.83
N VAL A 128 15.42 5.89 -5.80
CA VAL A 128 16.65 5.98 -6.58
C VAL A 128 17.84 6.28 -5.66
N LEU A 129 17.73 7.32 -4.85
CA LEU A 129 18.80 7.69 -3.91
C LEU A 129 19.19 6.53 -3.00
N THR A 130 18.21 5.83 -2.42
CA THR A 130 18.47 4.69 -1.52
C THR A 130 19.16 3.54 -2.23
N GLY A 131 18.71 3.18 -3.44
CA GLY A 131 19.31 2.10 -4.21
C GLY A 131 20.76 2.38 -4.58
N PHE A 132 21.09 3.62 -4.93
CA PHE A 132 22.47 4.03 -5.21
C PHE A 132 23.34 4.06 -3.94
N ILE A 133 22.81 4.54 -2.82
CA ILE A 133 23.49 4.53 -1.53
C ILE A 133 23.77 3.08 -1.09
N LEU A 134 22.75 2.21 -1.02
CA LEU A 134 22.91 0.81 -0.59
C LEU A 134 23.77 -0.02 -1.55
N GLY A 135 23.85 0.37 -2.81
CA GLY A 135 24.66 -0.31 -3.81
C GLY A 135 26.15 0.03 -3.77
N SER A 136 26.57 1.04 -2.99
CA SER A 136 27.98 1.41 -2.85
C SER A 136 28.70 0.54 -1.81
N ASN A 137 28.86 1.02 -0.59
CA ASN A 137 29.40 0.25 0.55
C ASN A 137 28.27 -0.06 1.53
N PHE A 138 27.75 -1.28 1.50
CA PHE A 138 26.51 -1.64 2.20
C PHE A 138 26.50 -1.29 3.70
N THR A 139 27.59 -1.55 4.44
CA THR A 139 27.61 -1.32 5.89
C THR A 139 27.49 0.15 6.26
N ASN A 140 28.30 1.01 5.66
CA ASN A 140 28.25 2.45 5.93
C ASN A 140 26.99 3.10 5.33
N SER A 141 26.56 2.61 4.18
CA SER A 141 25.36 3.10 3.50
C SER A 141 24.09 2.77 4.26
N LEU A 142 24.01 1.61 4.90
CA LEU A 142 22.88 1.24 5.73
C LEU A 142 22.72 2.24 6.89
N LEU A 143 23.81 2.62 7.55
CA LEU A 143 23.77 3.64 8.60
C LEU A 143 23.26 4.99 8.07
N ILE A 144 23.72 5.44 6.91
CA ILE A 144 23.27 6.68 6.28
C ILE A 144 21.76 6.62 6.00
N VAL A 145 21.28 5.53 5.39
CA VAL A 145 19.87 5.33 5.08
C VAL A 145 19.02 5.33 6.35
N THR A 146 19.42 4.58 7.38
CA THR A 146 18.66 4.47 8.64
C THR A 146 18.60 5.80 9.41
N VAL A 147 19.70 6.56 9.46
CA VAL A 147 19.71 7.90 10.07
C VAL A 147 18.82 8.87 9.29
N THR A 148 18.95 8.89 7.95
CA THR A 148 18.11 9.75 7.09
C THR A 148 16.62 9.42 7.24
N CYS A 149 16.25 8.13 7.24
CA CYS A 149 14.87 7.70 7.48
C CYS A 149 14.36 8.14 8.86
N SER A 150 15.18 7.99 9.90
CA SER A 150 14.80 8.40 11.26
C SER A 150 14.49 9.90 11.32
N VAL A 151 15.32 10.74 10.71
CA VAL A 151 15.10 12.19 10.62
C VAL A 151 13.80 12.49 9.85
N LEU A 152 13.58 11.84 8.70
CA LEU A 152 12.37 12.05 7.91
C LEU A 152 11.10 11.60 8.66
N TYR A 153 11.16 10.51 9.42
CA TYR A 153 10.02 10.08 10.25
C TYR A 153 9.71 11.10 11.36
N LEU A 154 10.72 11.64 12.05
CA LEU A 154 10.53 12.72 13.01
C LEU A 154 9.91 13.96 12.36
N LEU A 155 10.46 14.41 11.23
CA LEU A 155 9.97 15.56 10.49
C LEU A 155 8.55 15.36 9.99
N SER A 156 8.12 14.13 9.72
CA SER A 156 6.75 13.84 9.25
C SER A 156 5.67 14.14 10.27
N SER A 157 5.99 14.16 11.56
CA SER A 157 5.06 14.45 12.65
C SER A 157 4.88 15.96 12.90
N ILE A 158 5.83 16.78 12.49
CA ILE A 158 5.82 18.23 12.73
C ILE A 158 4.58 18.93 12.14
N PRO A 159 4.21 18.76 10.85
CA PRO A 159 3.02 19.38 10.29
C PRO A 159 1.72 18.95 10.99
N ILE A 160 1.69 17.72 11.50
CA ILE A 160 0.52 17.16 12.21
C ILE A 160 0.40 17.81 13.60
N LEU A 161 1.53 18.06 14.27
CA LEU A 161 1.56 18.77 15.54
C LEU A 161 1.02 20.20 15.40
N PHE A 162 1.47 20.96 14.39
CA PHE A 162 0.96 22.30 14.12
C PHE A 162 -0.54 22.30 13.75
N GLY A 163 -1.02 21.29 13.03
CA GLY A 163 -2.42 21.14 12.64
C GLY A 163 -3.30 20.40 13.67
N TYR A 164 -2.77 20.02 14.83
CA TYR A 164 -3.42 19.11 15.77
C TYR A 164 -4.87 19.47 16.11
N GLY A 165 -5.14 20.71 16.47
CA GLY A 165 -6.49 21.17 16.85
C GLY A 165 -7.53 20.98 15.75
N VAL A 166 -7.18 21.35 14.52
CA VAL A 166 -8.04 21.23 13.34
C VAL A 166 -8.26 19.75 12.98
N LEU A 167 -7.17 18.99 12.95
CA LEU A 167 -7.20 17.54 12.65
C LEU A 167 -8.03 16.79 13.69
N LYS A 168 -7.85 17.07 14.98
CA LYS A 168 -8.62 16.45 16.07
C LYS A 168 -10.12 16.74 15.95
N LYS A 169 -10.49 18.01 15.64
CA LYS A 169 -11.89 18.38 15.42
C LYS A 169 -12.50 17.60 14.25
N SER A 170 -11.79 17.54 13.12
CA SER A 170 -12.23 16.81 11.92
C SER A 170 -12.30 15.30 12.18
N TYR A 171 -11.31 14.73 12.87
CA TYR A 171 -11.26 13.33 13.23
C TYR A 171 -12.44 12.93 14.13
N ASN A 172 -12.66 13.67 15.21
CA ASN A 172 -13.76 13.41 16.13
C ASN A 172 -15.12 13.53 15.44
N LYS A 173 -15.27 14.48 14.51
CA LYS A 173 -16.47 14.59 13.68
C LYS A 173 -16.67 13.34 12.82
N ALA A 174 -15.62 12.83 12.17
CA ALA A 174 -15.67 11.63 11.36
C ALA A 174 -16.05 10.39 12.19
N VAL A 175 -15.45 10.23 13.37
CA VAL A 175 -15.75 9.12 14.29
C VAL A 175 -17.18 9.21 14.81
N LYS A 176 -17.63 10.38 15.26
CA LYS A 176 -19.00 10.58 15.81
C LYS A 176 -20.10 10.29 14.78
N HIS A 177 -19.83 10.55 13.49
CA HIS A 177 -20.79 10.27 12.41
C HIS A 177 -20.69 8.83 11.89
N SER A 178 -19.79 8.01 12.43
CA SER A 178 -19.66 6.62 12.03
C SER A 178 -20.67 5.75 12.78
N ARG A 179 -21.49 5.01 12.01
CA ARG A 179 -22.42 4.00 12.53
C ARG A 179 -21.84 2.60 12.31
N VAL A 180 -22.12 1.70 13.24
CA VAL A 180 -21.80 0.28 13.05
C VAL A 180 -22.74 -0.26 11.97
N VAL A 181 -22.19 -0.71 10.85
CA VAL A 181 -22.97 -1.21 9.72
C VAL A 181 -22.74 -2.71 9.55
N ASN A 182 -23.80 -3.39 9.11
CA ASN A 182 -23.77 -4.81 8.82
C ASN A 182 -22.69 -5.14 7.75
N THR A 183 -21.70 -5.91 8.16
CA THR A 183 -20.56 -6.33 7.31
C THR A 183 -21.00 -7.09 6.05
N LYS A 184 -22.20 -7.72 6.06
CA LYS A 184 -22.75 -8.41 4.89
C LYS A 184 -22.90 -7.50 3.66
N SER A 185 -23.21 -6.22 3.87
CA SER A 185 -23.37 -5.24 2.77
C SER A 185 -22.07 -4.87 2.08
N TYR A 186 -20.92 -5.20 2.68
CA TYR A 186 -19.58 -4.92 2.19
C TYR A 186 -18.85 -6.16 1.63
N LYS A 187 -19.53 -7.32 1.56
CA LYS A 187 -18.89 -8.60 1.17
C LYS A 187 -18.06 -8.51 -0.11
N LEU A 188 -18.57 -7.89 -1.16
CA LEU A 188 -17.85 -7.73 -2.43
C LEU A 188 -16.65 -6.78 -2.29
N PHE A 189 -16.78 -5.69 -1.54
CA PHE A 189 -15.66 -4.80 -1.27
C PHE A 189 -14.59 -5.46 -0.42
N ASN A 190 -14.98 -6.25 0.59
CA ASN A 190 -14.04 -6.99 1.42
C ASN A 190 -13.25 -8.00 0.58
N LEU A 191 -13.93 -8.75 -0.31
CA LEU A 191 -13.29 -9.68 -1.24
C LEU A 191 -12.31 -8.91 -2.16
N TYR A 192 -12.76 -7.81 -2.77
CA TYR A 192 -11.90 -6.96 -3.58
C TYR A 192 -10.66 -6.47 -2.80
N HIS A 193 -10.79 -6.09 -1.53
CA HIS A 193 -9.67 -5.61 -0.73
C HIS A 193 -8.64 -6.72 -0.43
N ILE A 194 -9.09 -7.96 -0.24
CA ILE A 194 -8.20 -9.13 -0.13
C ILE A 194 -7.43 -9.35 -1.44
N GLU A 195 -8.14 -9.43 -2.56
CA GLU A 195 -7.56 -9.61 -3.89
C GLU A 195 -6.59 -8.48 -4.25
N PHE A 196 -7.00 -7.23 -4.01
CA PHE A 196 -6.15 -6.06 -4.21
C PHE A 196 -4.91 -6.07 -3.31
N GLY A 197 -5.05 -6.54 -2.07
CA GLY A 197 -3.95 -6.73 -1.15
C GLY A 197 -2.89 -7.70 -1.70
N ILE A 198 -3.31 -8.83 -2.26
CA ILE A 198 -2.43 -9.81 -2.91
C ILE A 198 -1.67 -9.15 -4.07
N PHE A 199 -2.38 -8.46 -4.95
CA PHE A 199 -1.76 -7.75 -6.07
C PHE A 199 -0.73 -6.71 -5.60
N GLN A 200 -1.09 -5.91 -4.61
CA GLN A 200 -0.22 -4.86 -4.09
C GLN A 200 1.08 -5.42 -3.52
N VAL A 201 1.03 -6.51 -2.75
CA VAL A 201 2.24 -7.09 -2.17
C VAL A 201 3.14 -7.73 -3.22
N ILE A 202 2.58 -8.29 -4.29
CA ILE A 202 3.38 -8.79 -5.40
C ILE A 202 4.14 -7.64 -6.06
N LEU A 203 3.48 -6.53 -6.31
CA LEU A 203 4.09 -5.36 -6.96
C LEU A 203 5.12 -4.65 -6.06
N GLU A 204 4.83 -4.47 -4.78
CA GLU A 204 5.63 -3.60 -3.90
C GLU A 204 6.71 -4.34 -3.11
N VAL A 205 6.58 -5.68 -2.95
CA VAL A 205 7.47 -6.48 -2.10
C VAL A 205 8.09 -7.66 -2.85
N ILE A 206 7.27 -8.50 -3.49
CA ILE A 206 7.77 -9.72 -4.14
C ILE A 206 8.58 -9.37 -5.38
N LEU A 207 8.12 -8.43 -6.18
CA LEU A 207 8.81 -8.02 -7.41
C LEU A 207 10.25 -7.50 -7.15
N PRO A 208 10.50 -6.53 -6.25
CA PRO A 208 11.87 -6.10 -5.96
C PRO A 208 12.74 -7.23 -5.40
N LEU A 209 12.21 -8.13 -4.57
CA LEU A 209 12.91 -9.31 -4.08
C LEU A 209 13.29 -10.26 -5.22
N TYR A 210 12.34 -10.58 -6.09
CA TYR A 210 12.53 -11.42 -7.26
C TYR A 210 13.63 -10.87 -8.19
N LEU A 211 13.57 -9.57 -8.47
CA LEU A 211 14.55 -8.89 -9.30
C LEU A 211 15.96 -8.98 -8.70
N TYR A 212 16.07 -8.76 -7.39
CA TYR A 212 17.36 -8.82 -6.69
C TYR A 212 17.98 -10.22 -6.67
N ILE A 213 17.15 -11.26 -6.44
CA ILE A 213 17.63 -12.67 -6.42
C ILE A 213 18.09 -13.11 -7.82
N ASN A 214 17.48 -12.56 -8.87
CA ASN A 214 17.91 -12.80 -10.26
C ASN A 214 19.14 -11.96 -10.66
N ASN A 215 20.05 -11.74 -9.71
CA ASN A 215 21.35 -11.09 -9.87
C ASN A 215 21.33 -9.61 -10.26
N LEU A 216 20.21 -8.91 -10.02
CA LEU A 216 20.18 -7.46 -10.17
C LEU A 216 20.77 -6.78 -8.92
N THR A 217 21.47 -5.66 -9.15
CA THR A 217 22.03 -4.85 -8.06
C THR A 217 20.95 -4.00 -7.38
N PHE A 218 21.24 -3.46 -6.18
CA PHE A 218 20.34 -2.50 -5.52
C PHE A 218 20.00 -1.32 -6.43
N GLN A 219 20.97 -0.83 -7.21
CA GLN A 219 20.76 0.28 -8.16
C GLN A 219 19.76 -0.12 -9.25
N SER A 220 19.94 -1.30 -9.86
CA SER A 220 19.03 -1.79 -10.91
C SER A 220 17.60 -1.98 -10.39
N VAL A 221 17.45 -2.57 -9.20
CA VAL A 221 16.13 -2.71 -8.56
C VAL A 221 15.52 -1.33 -8.29
N ALA A 222 16.31 -0.37 -7.79
CA ALA A 222 15.83 0.99 -7.54
C ALA A 222 15.37 1.70 -8.83
N ILE A 223 16.09 1.54 -9.93
CA ILE A 223 15.70 2.11 -11.23
C ILE A 223 14.39 1.51 -11.70
N ILE A 224 14.19 0.19 -11.61
CA ILE A 224 12.93 -0.45 -11.97
C ILE A 224 11.78 0.06 -11.11
N MET A 225 11.96 0.10 -9.81
CA MET A 225 10.93 0.59 -8.89
C MET A 225 10.62 2.07 -9.13
N ALA A 226 11.61 2.87 -9.50
CA ALA A 226 11.40 4.27 -9.91
C ALA A 226 10.61 4.38 -11.22
N LEU A 227 10.90 3.55 -12.22
CA LEU A 227 10.11 3.48 -13.46
C LEU A 227 8.67 3.08 -13.20
N ILE A 228 8.43 2.13 -12.29
CA ILE A 228 7.08 1.77 -11.83
C ILE A 228 6.36 2.99 -11.24
N GLU A 229 7.02 3.79 -10.41
CA GLU A 229 6.41 5.00 -9.83
C GLU A 229 6.12 6.07 -10.90
N VAL A 230 6.97 6.23 -11.93
CA VAL A 230 6.67 7.09 -13.10
C VAL A 230 5.41 6.61 -13.81
N CYS A 231 5.32 5.30 -14.07
CA CYS A 231 4.15 4.69 -14.69
C CYS A 231 2.88 4.88 -13.85
N LYS A 232 2.98 4.73 -12.52
CA LYS A 232 1.87 5.01 -11.58
C LYS A 232 1.42 6.47 -11.65
N ILE A 233 2.34 7.44 -11.82
CA ILE A 233 1.99 8.87 -11.94
C ILE A 233 1.15 9.09 -13.19
N GLY A 234 1.61 8.64 -14.36
CA GLY A 234 0.87 8.76 -15.62
C GLY A 234 -0.50 8.06 -15.57
N ALA A 235 -0.52 6.83 -15.02
CA ALA A 235 -1.74 6.05 -14.85
C ALA A 235 -2.75 6.69 -13.88
N ASN A 236 -2.31 7.40 -12.83
CA ASN A 236 -3.20 8.16 -11.93
C ASN A 236 -3.92 9.30 -12.68
N ILE A 237 -3.21 9.99 -13.58
CA ILE A 237 -3.80 11.06 -14.40
C ILE A 237 -4.88 10.45 -15.33
N LEU A 238 -4.55 9.35 -15.99
CA LEU A 238 -5.48 8.64 -16.87
C LEU A 238 -6.69 8.09 -16.08
N ALA A 239 -6.47 7.44 -14.94
CA ALA A 239 -7.53 6.90 -14.09
C ALA A 239 -8.50 8.01 -13.65
N LYS A 240 -7.97 9.17 -13.23
CA LYS A 240 -8.80 10.34 -12.88
C LYS A 240 -9.64 10.82 -14.07
N PHE A 241 -9.05 10.91 -15.26
CA PHE A 241 -9.76 11.30 -16.48
C PHE A 241 -10.90 10.31 -16.78
N LEU A 242 -10.62 9.00 -16.79
CA LEU A 242 -11.62 7.97 -17.05
C LEU A 242 -12.77 7.98 -16.02
N VAL A 243 -12.46 8.14 -14.73
CA VAL A 243 -13.47 8.24 -13.67
C VAL A 243 -14.35 9.47 -13.84
N ASN A 244 -13.78 10.62 -14.22
CA ASN A 244 -14.54 11.85 -14.48
C ASN A 244 -15.44 11.72 -15.69
N LYS A 245 -15.04 10.99 -16.72
CA LYS A 245 -15.85 10.66 -17.91
C LYS A 245 -16.85 9.52 -17.67
N LYS A 246 -16.99 9.03 -16.45
CA LYS A 246 -17.84 7.87 -16.08
C LYS A 246 -17.42 6.55 -16.74
N LEU A 247 -16.17 6.44 -17.15
CA LEU A 247 -15.57 5.27 -17.79
C LEU A 247 -14.80 4.39 -16.79
N SER A 248 -15.26 4.32 -15.54
CA SER A 248 -14.61 3.53 -14.49
C SER A 248 -14.43 2.06 -14.86
N PHE A 249 -15.39 1.49 -15.61
CA PHE A 249 -15.30 0.10 -16.06
C PHE A 249 -14.18 -0.10 -17.09
N LEU A 250 -14.01 0.82 -18.03
CA LEU A 250 -12.89 0.80 -19.00
C LEU A 250 -11.53 0.87 -18.26
N SER A 251 -11.42 1.72 -17.24
CA SER A 251 -10.22 1.80 -16.39
C SER A 251 -9.85 0.45 -15.78
N VAL A 252 -10.86 -0.28 -15.26
CA VAL A 252 -10.66 -1.61 -14.67
C VAL A 252 -10.26 -2.63 -15.74
N ILE A 253 -10.89 -2.64 -16.92
CA ILE A 253 -10.53 -3.56 -18.00
C ILE A 253 -9.08 -3.36 -18.43
N ILE A 254 -8.64 -2.13 -18.67
CA ILE A 254 -7.25 -1.83 -19.04
C ILE A 254 -6.30 -2.32 -17.95
N SER A 255 -6.64 -2.08 -16.67
CA SER A 255 -5.83 -2.54 -15.54
C SER A 255 -5.67 -4.05 -15.54
N ILE A 256 -6.77 -4.80 -15.66
CA ILE A 256 -6.75 -6.26 -15.61
C ILE A 256 -5.98 -6.84 -16.80
N SER A 257 -6.16 -6.29 -17.97
CA SER A 257 -5.39 -6.72 -19.17
C SER A 257 -3.90 -6.50 -18.94
N ALA A 258 -3.50 -5.34 -18.41
CA ALA A 258 -2.10 -5.04 -18.11
C ALA A 258 -1.54 -5.99 -17.03
N MET A 259 -2.30 -6.31 -15.98
CA MET A 259 -1.90 -7.28 -14.94
C MET A 259 -1.71 -8.68 -15.53
N THR A 260 -2.68 -9.16 -16.30
CA THR A 260 -2.66 -10.50 -16.89
C THR A 260 -1.46 -10.68 -17.84
N ILE A 261 -1.23 -9.71 -18.73
CA ILE A 261 -0.08 -9.72 -19.64
C ILE A 261 1.23 -9.71 -18.86
N SER A 262 1.32 -8.88 -17.81
CA SER A 262 2.54 -8.75 -17.01
C SER A 262 2.86 -10.02 -16.26
N PHE A 263 1.89 -10.62 -15.57
CA PHE A 263 2.14 -11.87 -14.83
C PHE A 263 2.45 -13.03 -15.76
N ALA A 264 1.73 -13.18 -16.88
CA ALA A 264 2.05 -14.19 -17.89
C ALA A 264 3.46 -13.98 -18.46
N GLY A 265 3.81 -12.74 -18.78
CA GLY A 265 5.13 -12.40 -19.29
C GLY A 265 6.26 -12.68 -18.30
N MET A 266 6.06 -12.38 -17.01
CA MET A 266 7.04 -12.66 -15.95
C MET A 266 7.24 -14.16 -15.70
N LEU A 267 6.22 -15.00 -15.93
CA LEU A 267 6.31 -16.44 -15.82
C LEU A 267 7.10 -17.07 -16.97
N ILE A 268 7.06 -16.47 -18.14
CA ILE A 268 7.66 -17.06 -19.38
C ILE A 268 9.04 -16.47 -19.66
N SER A 269 9.27 -15.20 -19.33
CA SER A 269 10.47 -14.47 -19.73
C SER A 269 11.55 -14.45 -18.66
N THR A 270 12.76 -14.84 -19.07
CA THR A 270 13.99 -14.64 -18.31
C THR A 270 14.81 -13.42 -18.79
N ASN A 271 14.35 -12.76 -19.88
CA ASN A 271 15.04 -11.61 -20.43
C ASN A 271 14.86 -10.37 -19.53
N PRO A 272 15.92 -9.75 -19.04
CA PRO A 272 15.84 -8.58 -18.17
C PRO A 272 15.01 -7.42 -18.75
N LEU A 273 15.17 -7.13 -20.05
CA LEU A 273 14.43 -6.04 -20.71
C LEU A 273 12.93 -6.27 -20.67
N LEU A 274 12.47 -7.51 -20.91
CA LEU A 274 11.04 -7.84 -20.84
C LEU A 274 10.54 -7.76 -19.40
N LEU A 275 11.35 -8.14 -18.41
CA LEU A 275 10.99 -7.96 -16.99
C LEU A 275 10.79 -6.47 -16.63
N TYR A 276 11.61 -5.55 -17.18
CA TYR A 276 11.39 -4.10 -17.03
C TYR A 276 10.03 -3.67 -17.60
N ILE A 277 9.71 -4.11 -18.83
CA ILE A 277 8.45 -3.76 -19.52
C ILE A 277 7.25 -4.27 -18.72
N PHE A 278 7.26 -5.55 -18.30
CA PHE A 278 6.17 -6.14 -17.52
C PHE A 278 6.01 -5.48 -16.14
N SER A 279 7.11 -5.10 -15.49
CA SER A 279 7.09 -4.34 -14.24
C SER A 279 6.42 -2.97 -14.41
N CYS A 280 6.72 -2.26 -15.49
CA CYS A 280 6.07 -1.00 -15.83
C CYS A 280 4.56 -1.18 -16.09
N CYS A 281 4.17 -2.23 -16.79
CA CYS A 281 2.75 -2.54 -17.04
C CYS A 281 2.01 -2.83 -15.73
N LEU A 282 2.63 -3.54 -14.77
CA LEU A 282 2.07 -3.69 -13.42
C LEU A 282 1.93 -2.35 -12.71
N GLY A 283 2.91 -1.45 -12.86
CA GLY A 283 2.83 -0.08 -12.35
C GLY A 283 1.63 0.70 -12.88
N ILE A 284 1.36 0.60 -14.20
CA ILE A 284 0.20 1.23 -14.85
C ILE A 284 -1.11 0.64 -14.31
N SER A 285 -1.19 -0.65 -14.10
CA SER A 285 -2.41 -1.33 -13.68
C SER A 285 -2.88 -0.90 -12.28
N PHE A 286 -1.96 -0.59 -11.36
CA PHE A 286 -2.28 -0.25 -9.97
C PHE A 286 -3.23 0.95 -9.84
N PRO A 287 -2.94 2.15 -10.37
CA PRO A 287 -3.86 3.29 -10.24
C PRO A 287 -5.15 3.13 -11.05
N LEU A 288 -5.07 2.48 -12.22
CA LEU A 288 -6.25 2.24 -13.07
C LEU A 288 -7.27 1.35 -12.38
N LEU A 289 -6.83 0.46 -11.49
CA LEU A 289 -7.69 -0.34 -10.64
C LEU A 289 -8.09 0.40 -9.35
N PHE A 290 -7.11 0.96 -8.64
CA PHE A 290 -7.31 1.54 -7.32
C PHE A 290 -8.25 2.75 -7.33
N VAL A 291 -8.04 3.71 -8.23
CA VAL A 291 -8.78 4.98 -8.22
C VAL A 291 -10.30 4.79 -8.38
N PRO A 292 -10.81 4.03 -9.39
CA PRO A 292 -12.24 3.82 -9.53
C PRO A 292 -12.85 3.00 -8.41
N MET A 293 -12.15 1.96 -7.93
CA MET A 293 -12.65 1.07 -6.89
C MET A 293 -12.66 1.74 -5.52
N PHE A 294 -11.59 2.47 -5.16
CA PHE A 294 -11.54 3.25 -3.93
C PHE A 294 -12.59 4.37 -3.92
N SER A 295 -12.79 5.05 -5.05
CA SER A 295 -13.86 6.05 -5.18
C SER A 295 -15.25 5.44 -4.95
N SER A 296 -15.50 4.23 -5.47
CA SER A 296 -16.76 3.51 -5.26
C SER A 296 -16.95 3.09 -3.80
N PHE A 297 -15.88 2.62 -3.17
CA PHE A 297 -15.87 2.26 -1.75
C PHE A 297 -16.15 3.46 -0.84
N ILE A 298 -15.46 4.60 -1.08
CA ILE A 298 -15.70 5.83 -0.32
C ILE A 298 -17.15 6.30 -0.45
N LYS A 299 -17.74 6.27 -1.66
CA LYS A 299 -19.16 6.61 -1.85
C LYS A 299 -20.06 5.75 -0.98
N LYS A 300 -19.81 4.44 -0.91
CA LYS A 300 -20.58 3.52 -0.09
C LYS A 300 -20.44 3.80 1.40
N ILE A 301 -19.20 3.98 1.89
CA ILE A 301 -18.93 4.34 3.29
C ILE A 301 -19.67 5.60 3.70
N VAL A 302 -19.62 6.63 2.85
CA VAL A 302 -20.28 7.92 3.12
C VAL A 302 -21.79 7.76 3.17
N LYS A 303 -22.36 7.02 2.22
CA LYS A 303 -23.80 6.75 2.19
C LYS A 303 -24.26 6.00 3.43
N ASP A 304 -23.53 4.98 3.83
CA ASP A 304 -23.88 4.11 4.94
C ASP A 304 -23.46 4.72 6.31
N HIS A 305 -22.85 5.92 6.32
CA HIS A 305 -22.27 6.56 7.51
C HIS A 305 -21.29 5.64 8.27
N ASN A 306 -20.54 4.79 7.54
CA ASN A 306 -19.62 3.79 8.10
C ASN A 306 -18.16 4.20 7.91
N HIS A 307 -17.80 5.41 8.33
CA HIS A 307 -16.46 5.94 8.06
C HIS A 307 -15.35 5.19 8.80
N PHE A 308 -15.47 5.07 10.12
CA PHE A 308 -14.39 4.49 10.94
C PHE A 308 -14.27 2.97 10.75
N ASP A 309 -15.37 2.25 10.93
CA ASP A 309 -15.36 0.78 10.81
C ASP A 309 -15.02 0.33 9.39
N GLY A 310 -15.57 1.01 8.37
CA GLY A 310 -15.29 0.72 6.98
C GLY A 310 -13.80 0.85 6.64
N MET A 311 -13.12 1.89 7.14
CA MET A 311 -11.68 2.06 6.93
C MET A 311 -10.85 1.06 7.70
N THR A 312 -11.20 0.79 8.96
CA THR A 312 -10.49 -0.19 9.80
C THR A 312 -10.57 -1.59 9.20
N TYR A 313 -11.77 -2.04 8.81
CA TYR A 313 -11.94 -3.35 8.19
C TYR A 313 -11.29 -3.42 6.81
N ARG A 314 -11.33 -2.34 6.02
CA ARG A 314 -10.61 -2.28 4.75
C ARG A 314 -9.14 -2.60 4.92
N GLU A 315 -8.46 -1.92 5.84
CA GLU A 315 -7.03 -2.16 6.10
C GLU A 315 -6.80 -3.61 6.59
N ALA A 316 -7.63 -4.09 7.52
CA ALA A 316 -7.52 -5.48 7.99
C ALA A 316 -7.67 -6.50 6.84
N TYR A 317 -8.62 -6.30 5.91
CA TYR A 317 -8.81 -7.21 4.78
C TYR A 317 -7.66 -7.13 3.75
N ILE A 318 -7.13 -5.94 3.49
CA ILE A 318 -5.98 -5.77 2.59
C ILE A 318 -4.78 -6.58 3.08
N PHE A 319 -4.53 -6.61 4.38
CA PHE A 319 -3.38 -7.32 4.97
C PHE A 319 -3.64 -8.80 5.29
N SER A 320 -4.89 -9.23 5.45
CA SER A 320 -5.25 -10.53 6.02
C SER A 320 -4.67 -11.74 5.28
N CYS A 321 -4.61 -11.70 3.95
CA CYS A 321 -4.16 -12.82 3.13
C CYS A 321 -2.74 -12.67 2.59
N ARG A 322 -2.10 -11.52 2.77
CA ARG A 322 -0.78 -11.26 2.19
C ARG A 322 0.31 -12.17 2.75
N GLY A 323 0.29 -12.44 4.05
CA GLY A 323 1.27 -13.32 4.70
C GLY A 323 1.30 -14.73 4.11
N PHE A 324 0.16 -15.25 3.69
CA PHE A 324 0.07 -16.59 3.07
C PHE A 324 0.77 -16.68 1.71
N LEU A 325 0.99 -15.56 1.02
CA LEU A 325 1.71 -15.55 -0.26
C LEU A 325 3.17 -15.98 -0.14
N TYR A 326 3.75 -15.89 1.05
CA TYR A 326 5.15 -16.24 1.26
C TYR A 326 5.32 -17.70 1.69
N VAL A 327 4.26 -18.38 2.14
CA VAL A 327 4.30 -19.78 2.60
C VAL A 327 4.83 -20.74 1.53
N PRO A 328 4.46 -20.65 0.24
CA PRO A 328 5.00 -21.52 -0.79
C PRO A 328 6.53 -21.46 -0.91
N TYR A 329 7.17 -20.36 -0.54
CA TYR A 329 8.61 -20.22 -0.60
C TYR A 329 9.36 -21.16 0.36
N PHE A 330 8.74 -21.58 1.46
CA PHE A 330 9.32 -22.56 2.39
C PHE A 330 9.39 -23.97 1.79
N VAL A 331 8.54 -24.28 0.80
CA VAL A 331 8.50 -25.57 0.12
C VAL A 331 9.33 -25.54 -1.16
N VAL A 332 9.13 -24.49 -1.97
CA VAL A 332 9.84 -24.27 -3.22
C VAL A 332 10.45 -22.87 -3.15
N PRO A 333 11.78 -22.72 -3.01
CA PRO A 333 12.45 -21.42 -2.88
C PRO A 333 12.47 -20.66 -4.21
N SER A 334 11.28 -20.37 -4.74
CA SER A 334 11.03 -19.69 -6.01
C SER A 334 9.81 -18.80 -5.86
N PHE A 335 9.79 -17.68 -6.56
CA PHE A 335 8.63 -16.77 -6.61
C PHE A 335 7.63 -17.10 -7.75
N THR A 336 7.83 -18.20 -8.46
CA THR A 336 6.92 -18.63 -9.55
C THR A 336 5.49 -18.82 -9.06
N ALA A 337 5.30 -19.44 -7.87
CA ALA A 337 3.99 -19.64 -7.28
C ALA A 337 3.26 -18.31 -6.99
N GLN A 338 3.98 -17.29 -6.56
CA GLN A 338 3.43 -15.95 -6.29
C GLN A 338 2.96 -15.26 -7.57
N PHE A 339 3.68 -15.39 -8.68
CA PHE A 339 3.26 -14.85 -9.98
C PHE A 339 2.07 -15.60 -10.56
N ILE A 340 1.99 -16.94 -10.38
CA ILE A 340 0.80 -17.74 -10.74
C ILE A 340 -0.41 -17.27 -9.94
N LEU A 341 -0.25 -17.08 -8.62
CA LEU A 341 -1.31 -16.54 -7.77
C LEU A 341 -1.71 -15.13 -8.20
N GLY A 342 -0.76 -14.29 -8.59
CA GLY A 342 -1.02 -12.96 -9.15
C GLY A 342 -1.83 -13.00 -10.43
N PHE A 343 -1.53 -13.93 -11.33
CA PHE A 343 -2.28 -14.16 -12.57
C PHE A 343 -3.73 -14.58 -12.29
N VAL A 344 -3.94 -15.54 -11.39
CA VAL A 344 -5.29 -15.96 -10.97
C VAL A 344 -6.03 -14.82 -10.29
N CYS A 345 -5.34 -14.08 -9.42
CA CYS A 345 -5.89 -12.94 -8.70
C CYS A 345 -6.36 -11.83 -9.66
N ALA A 346 -5.67 -11.60 -10.78
CA ALA A 346 -6.10 -10.63 -11.80
C ALA A 346 -7.50 -10.97 -12.35
N GLY A 347 -7.78 -12.24 -12.62
CA GLY A 347 -9.10 -12.70 -13.04
C GLY A 347 -10.17 -12.50 -11.95
N CYS A 348 -9.85 -12.85 -10.70
CA CYS A 348 -10.75 -12.67 -9.57
C CYS A 348 -11.08 -11.19 -9.35
N ILE A 349 -10.07 -10.29 -9.32
CA ILE A 349 -10.24 -8.85 -9.22
C ILE A 349 -11.15 -8.33 -10.34
N GLY A 350 -10.97 -8.83 -11.57
CA GLY A 350 -11.81 -8.47 -12.71
C GLY A 350 -13.28 -8.77 -12.45
N PHE A 351 -13.58 -9.97 -12.04
CA PHE A 351 -14.92 -10.42 -11.75
C PHE A 351 -15.56 -9.64 -10.57
N THR A 352 -14.83 -9.48 -9.48
CA THR A 352 -15.31 -8.75 -8.29
C THR A 352 -15.55 -7.29 -8.60
N SER A 353 -14.62 -6.63 -9.32
CA SER A 353 -14.76 -5.23 -9.75
C SER A 353 -15.94 -5.03 -10.71
N TYR A 354 -16.13 -5.96 -11.66
CA TYR A 354 -17.29 -5.95 -12.55
C TYR A 354 -18.61 -5.98 -11.76
N LYS A 355 -18.74 -6.88 -10.79
CA LYS A 355 -19.95 -6.96 -9.93
C LYS A 355 -20.17 -5.67 -9.14
N ILE A 356 -19.12 -5.09 -8.55
CA ILE A 356 -19.24 -3.85 -7.75
C ILE A 356 -19.68 -2.68 -8.64
N LEU A 357 -19.11 -2.52 -9.84
CA LEU A 357 -19.42 -1.40 -10.73
C LEU A 357 -20.78 -1.55 -11.43
N ASN A 358 -21.28 -2.78 -11.63
CA ASN A 358 -22.55 -3.06 -12.28
C ASN A 358 -23.72 -3.31 -11.32
N ASP A 359 -23.51 -3.28 -10.01
CA ASP A 359 -24.59 -3.42 -9.06
C ASP A 359 -25.65 -2.33 -9.31
N LYS A 360 -26.86 -2.76 -9.75
CA LYS A 360 -27.98 -1.87 -10.11
C LYS A 360 -28.43 -0.96 -8.97
N LYS A 361 -28.26 -1.40 -7.71
CA LYS A 361 -28.50 -0.57 -6.52
C LYS A 361 -27.54 0.62 -6.47
N ASN A 362 -26.31 0.46 -6.98
CA ASN A 362 -25.33 1.54 -7.07
C ASN A 362 -25.62 2.50 -8.24
N LYS A 363 -26.23 2.05 -9.35
CA LYS A 363 -26.54 2.90 -10.51
C LYS A 363 -27.69 3.89 -10.25
N LYS A 364 -28.80 3.46 -9.63
CA LYS A 364 -29.93 4.36 -9.28
C LYS A 364 -29.51 5.49 -8.31
N GLN A 365 -28.50 5.27 -7.50
CA GLN A 365 -28.08 6.20 -6.45
C GLN A 365 -27.02 7.22 -6.88
N THR A 366 -26.38 7.02 -8.04
CA THR A 366 -25.44 8.00 -8.60
C THR A 366 -26.18 9.21 -9.19
N ILE A 367 -27.45 9.08 -9.49
CA ILE A 367 -28.29 10.13 -10.11
C ILE A 367 -28.89 11.04 -9.04
N GLU A 368 -29.21 10.56 -7.84
CA GLU A 368 -29.94 11.32 -6.80
C GLU A 368 -29.07 12.17 -5.85
N VAL A 369 -27.76 11.98 -5.82
CA VAL A 369 -26.84 12.66 -4.85
C VAL A 369 -26.21 13.94 -5.42
N ILE A 370 -26.50 14.34 -6.66
CA ILE A 370 -25.82 15.47 -7.31
C ILE A 370 -26.46 16.87 -7.10
N PRO A 371 -27.73 17.07 -6.74
CA PRO A 371 -28.21 18.45 -6.64
C PRO A 371 -28.63 18.95 -5.25
N GLN A 372 -27.96 18.65 -4.15
CA GLN A 372 -28.31 19.32 -2.89
C GLN A 372 -27.13 19.57 -1.95
N ARG A 373 -26.16 20.37 -2.30
CA ARG A 373 -25.28 21.11 -1.37
C ARG A 373 -24.28 21.99 -2.11
N ILE A 374 -24.80 23.04 -2.75
CA ILE A 374 -23.98 24.21 -3.17
C ILE A 374 -24.35 25.44 -2.33
N ASN A 375 -25.26 25.36 -1.39
CA ASN A 375 -25.56 26.49 -0.50
C ASN A 375 -25.60 25.98 0.95
N GLU A 376 -24.46 26.01 1.64
CA GLU A 376 -24.31 26.27 3.07
C GLU A 376 -22.81 26.30 3.41
#